data_d69fdc7d8fe267a37aad85ec1f2a658c
#
_entry.id   d69fdc7d8fe267a37aad85ec1f2a658c
#
_cell.length_a   1.000
_cell.length_b   1.000
_cell.length_c   1.000
_cell.angle_alpha   90.00
_cell.angle_beta   90.00
_cell.angle_gamma   90.00
#
_symmetry.space_group_name_H-M   'P 1'
#
loop_
_entity.id
_entity.type
_entity.pdbx_description
1 polymer ?
#
loop_
_entity_poly.entity_id
_entity_poly.type
_entity_poly.pdbx_seq_one_letter_code
_entity_poly.pdbx_strand_id
1 'polypeptide(L)'
;LVMIPNRIAIALQDDGWWIRSEIIWHKPNPMPESVKDRPTNSHEKIWLITKSRKYYYDADAIKEPVTDISIQRVKYGYEAGHKSSPYNYMNTPKQGKRFCDPAGRNKRNVWTVTPKPFKDAHFATFPKDLIEPCIKAGCPEKVCSECKTPYTKKPIYEYNTKVTNKNNNHGKYKNQETESTHRQGLH
;
A
#
# COMPACT_ATOMS: atom_id res chain seq x y z
N LEU A 1 -29.75 -5.08 -3.66
CA LEU A 1 -28.68 -4.05 -3.56
C LEU A 1 -28.71 -3.14 -4.78
N VAL A 2 -28.70 -1.82 -4.56
CA VAL A 2 -28.69 -0.81 -5.63
C VAL A 2 -27.27 -0.57 -6.16
N MET A 3 -26.24 -1.03 -5.46
CA MET A 3 -24.82 -0.98 -5.84
C MET A 3 -24.28 0.45 -6.05
N ILE A 4 -24.76 1.42 -5.29
CA ILE A 4 -24.41 2.85 -5.46
C ILE A 4 -22.89 3.09 -5.49
N PRO A 5 -22.06 2.57 -4.55
CA PRO A 5 -20.63 2.81 -4.60
C PRO A 5 -19.99 2.33 -5.91
N ASN A 6 -20.42 1.19 -6.41
CA ASN A 6 -19.90 0.63 -7.66
C ASN A 6 -20.35 1.44 -8.87
N ARG A 7 -21.61 1.90 -8.89
CA ARG A 7 -22.13 2.76 -9.96
C ARG A 7 -21.39 4.08 -10.05
N ILE A 8 -21.07 4.67 -8.90
CA ILE A 8 -20.26 5.91 -8.84
C ILE A 8 -18.85 5.64 -9.40
N ALA A 9 -18.21 4.54 -9.02
CA ALA A 9 -16.90 4.19 -9.54
C ALA A 9 -16.90 4.01 -11.06
N ILE A 10 -17.90 3.31 -11.61
CA ILE A 10 -18.06 3.12 -13.05
C ILE A 10 -18.31 4.48 -13.75
N ALA A 11 -19.21 5.30 -13.23
CA ALA A 11 -19.48 6.62 -13.81
C ALA A 11 -18.26 7.53 -13.81
N LEU A 12 -17.43 7.48 -12.77
CA LEU A 12 -16.16 8.21 -12.72
C LEU A 12 -15.16 7.68 -13.74
N GLN A 13 -15.13 6.35 -13.96
CA GLN A 13 -14.29 5.76 -14.98
C GLN A 13 -14.72 6.19 -16.39
N ASP A 14 -16.02 6.23 -16.65
CA ASP A 14 -16.59 6.71 -17.92
C ASP A 14 -16.30 8.21 -18.13
N ASP A 15 -16.24 8.99 -17.04
CA ASP A 15 -15.84 10.40 -17.03
C ASP A 15 -14.31 10.62 -17.17
N GLY A 16 -13.54 9.56 -17.37
CA GLY A 16 -12.10 9.61 -17.64
C GLY A 16 -11.19 9.52 -16.40
N TRP A 17 -11.73 9.25 -15.20
CA TRP A 17 -10.93 8.98 -14.03
C TRP A 17 -10.34 7.57 -14.05
N TRP A 18 -9.15 7.43 -13.51
CA TRP A 18 -8.47 6.15 -13.35
C TRP A 18 -8.82 5.53 -11.99
N ILE A 19 -9.57 4.43 -12.00
CA ILE A 19 -9.80 3.63 -10.80
C ILE A 19 -8.56 2.77 -10.57
N ARG A 20 -7.83 3.04 -9.49
CA ARG A 20 -6.55 2.39 -9.19
C ARG A 20 -6.69 1.22 -8.23
N SER A 21 -7.56 1.35 -7.24
CA SER A 21 -7.79 0.31 -6.25
C SER A 21 -9.15 0.48 -5.58
N GLU A 22 -9.75 -0.64 -5.24
CA GLU A 22 -10.83 -0.75 -4.27
C GLU A 22 -10.21 -1.08 -2.91
N ILE A 23 -10.52 -0.29 -1.90
CA ILE A 23 -10.12 -0.50 -0.51
C ILE A 23 -11.39 -0.81 0.28
N ILE A 24 -11.36 -1.88 1.05
CA ILE A 24 -12.45 -2.30 1.92
C ILE A 24 -12.16 -1.84 3.33
N TRP A 25 -12.98 -0.95 3.86
CA TRP A 25 -13.01 -0.67 5.29
C TRP A 25 -13.85 -1.73 5.99
N HIS A 26 -13.20 -2.69 6.61
CA HIS A 26 -13.85 -3.71 7.46
C HIS A 26 -14.09 -3.15 8.86
N LYS A 27 -15.35 -3.21 9.30
CA LYS A 27 -15.80 -2.81 10.64
C LYS A 27 -15.94 -4.06 11.50
N PRO A 28 -15.08 -4.31 12.50
CA PRO A 28 -15.17 -5.50 13.34
C PRO A 28 -16.42 -5.50 14.24
N ASN A 29 -17.00 -4.33 14.50
CA ASN A 29 -18.23 -4.12 15.26
C ASN A 29 -19.26 -3.33 14.45
N PRO A 30 -19.84 -3.92 13.38
CA PRO A 30 -20.86 -3.25 12.58
C PRO A 30 -22.13 -3.04 13.40
N MET A 31 -22.96 -2.10 12.94
CA MET A 31 -24.30 -1.92 13.50
C MET A 31 -25.12 -3.21 13.30
N PRO A 32 -25.78 -3.75 14.33
CA PRO A 32 -26.62 -4.92 14.17
C PRO A 32 -27.76 -4.66 13.18
N GLU A 33 -28.02 -5.61 12.30
CA GLU A 33 -29.16 -5.59 11.40
C GLU A 33 -30.17 -6.67 11.83
N SER A 34 -31.44 -6.35 11.82
CA SER A 34 -32.52 -7.31 12.17
C SER A 34 -32.90 -8.25 11.02
N VAL A 35 -32.31 -8.10 9.85
CA VAL A 35 -32.55 -8.94 8.67
C VAL A 35 -31.99 -10.35 8.86
N LYS A 36 -32.73 -11.36 8.37
CA LYS A 36 -32.37 -12.77 8.51
C LYS A 36 -32.11 -13.48 7.19
N ASP A 37 -32.35 -12.80 6.07
CA ASP A 37 -32.29 -13.33 4.70
C ASP A 37 -30.96 -13.04 3.98
N ARG A 38 -30.03 -12.36 4.66
CA ARG A 38 -28.70 -12.01 4.15
C ARG A 38 -27.70 -11.78 5.28
N PRO A 39 -26.39 -11.88 5.01
CA PRO A 39 -25.36 -11.51 5.99
C PRO A 39 -25.43 -10.02 6.35
N THR A 40 -25.10 -9.71 7.61
CA THR A 40 -24.93 -8.33 8.08
C THR A 40 -23.81 -7.63 7.33
N ASN A 41 -24.07 -6.42 6.86
CA ASN A 41 -23.05 -5.63 6.17
C ASN A 41 -22.03 -5.07 7.17
N SER A 42 -20.79 -5.53 7.07
CA SER A 42 -19.71 -5.16 7.97
C SER A 42 -18.57 -4.37 7.30
N HIS A 43 -18.81 -3.83 6.12
CA HIS A 43 -17.77 -3.09 5.40
C HIS A 43 -18.30 -1.90 4.60
N GLU A 44 -17.41 -0.99 4.30
CA GLU A 44 -17.60 0.10 3.35
C GLU A 44 -16.50 0.11 2.31
N LYS A 45 -16.74 0.78 1.17
CA LYS A 45 -15.79 0.87 0.06
C LYS A 45 -15.16 2.24 0.00
N ILE A 46 -13.84 2.27 -0.21
CA ILE A 46 -13.05 3.46 -0.49
C ILE A 46 -12.39 3.27 -1.84
N TRP A 47 -12.49 4.24 -2.71
CA TRP A 47 -11.92 4.18 -4.04
C TRP A 47 -10.66 5.04 -4.13
N LEU A 48 -9.54 4.44 -4.52
CA LEU A 48 -8.37 5.19 -4.94
C LEU A 48 -8.55 5.56 -6.41
N ILE A 49 -8.78 6.83 -6.66
CA ILE A 49 -9.00 7.37 -8.00
C ILE A 49 -7.97 8.44 -8.35
N THR A 50 -7.60 8.55 -9.61
CA THR A 50 -6.63 9.55 -10.09
C THR A 50 -7.06 10.14 -11.42
N LYS A 51 -6.65 11.40 -11.70
CA LYS A 51 -6.91 12.06 -12.97
C LYS A 51 -6.02 11.59 -14.12
N SER A 52 -4.90 10.95 -13.80
CA SER A 52 -3.95 10.50 -14.80
C SER A 52 -3.31 9.17 -14.42
N ARG A 53 -2.70 8.51 -15.41
CA ARG A 53 -1.97 7.25 -15.20
C ARG A 53 -0.78 7.41 -14.23
N LYS A 54 -0.09 8.57 -14.26
CA LYS A 54 1.01 8.90 -13.35
C LYS A 54 0.47 9.80 -12.25
N TYR A 55 0.72 9.46 -11.00
CA TYR A 55 0.26 10.21 -9.84
C TYR A 55 1.23 10.00 -8.68
N TYR A 56 1.16 10.88 -7.69
CA TYR A 56 1.91 10.72 -6.45
C TYR A 56 1.25 9.64 -5.58
N TYR A 57 2.07 8.75 -5.04
CA TYR A 57 1.65 7.77 -4.04
C TYR A 57 2.86 7.33 -3.21
N ASP A 58 2.88 7.65 -1.92
CA ASP A 58 3.91 7.24 -0.98
C ASP A 58 3.53 5.91 -0.32
N ALA A 59 3.92 4.80 -0.95
CA ALA A 59 3.67 3.46 -0.42
C ALA A 59 4.47 3.20 0.87
N ASP A 60 5.64 3.82 1.03
CA ASP A 60 6.51 3.61 2.19
C ASP A 60 5.93 4.24 3.46
N ALA A 61 5.22 5.36 3.32
CA ALA A 61 4.56 6.04 4.44
C ALA A 61 3.44 5.24 5.12
N ILE A 62 2.93 4.22 4.43
CA ILE A 62 1.80 3.40 4.90
C ILE A 62 2.09 1.91 4.96
N LYS A 63 3.36 1.50 4.90
CA LYS A 63 3.74 0.08 5.00
C LYS A 63 3.18 -0.58 6.25
N GLU A 64 2.78 -1.83 6.11
CA GLU A 64 2.41 -2.69 7.23
C GLU A 64 3.66 -3.39 7.79
N PRO A 65 3.74 -3.59 9.11
CA PRO A 65 4.84 -4.34 9.70
C PRO A 65 4.89 -5.76 9.14
N VAL A 66 6.09 -6.30 9.02
CA VAL A 66 6.28 -7.70 8.64
C VAL A 66 6.02 -8.57 9.86
N THR A 67 5.34 -9.69 9.65
CA THR A 67 5.08 -10.65 10.73
C THR A 67 6.34 -11.42 11.08
N ASP A 68 6.49 -11.82 12.36
CA ASP A 68 7.62 -12.63 12.82
C ASP A 68 7.79 -13.92 12.02
N ILE A 69 6.69 -14.55 11.63
CA ILE A 69 6.68 -15.74 10.78
C ILE A 69 7.36 -15.46 9.43
N SER A 70 7.09 -14.29 8.83
CA SER A 70 7.73 -13.90 7.57
C SER A 70 9.23 -13.64 7.74
N ILE A 71 9.62 -13.03 8.85
CA ILE A 71 11.03 -12.80 9.21
C ILE A 71 11.75 -14.15 9.41
N GLN A 72 11.15 -15.07 10.16
CA GLN A 72 11.69 -16.40 10.38
C GLN A 72 11.84 -17.18 9.07
N ARG A 73 10.83 -17.15 8.19
CA ARG A 73 10.91 -17.81 6.87
C ARG A 73 12.06 -17.30 6.01
N VAL A 74 12.40 -16.01 6.13
CA VAL A 74 13.55 -15.45 5.42
C VAL A 74 14.87 -15.88 6.07
N LYS A 75 14.91 -15.95 7.41
CA LYS A 75 16.11 -16.32 8.18
C LYS A 75 16.49 -17.81 7.99
N TYR A 76 15.51 -18.70 8.01
CA TYR A 76 15.76 -20.15 7.94
C TYR A 76 15.68 -20.72 6.53
N GLY A 77 15.34 -19.90 5.53
CA GLY A 77 15.08 -20.37 4.18
C GLY A 77 13.78 -21.18 4.09
N TYR A 78 13.27 -21.31 2.90
CA TYR A 78 12.21 -22.28 2.61
C TYR A 78 12.93 -23.56 2.20
N GLU A 79 12.97 -24.58 3.07
CA GLU A 79 13.34 -25.90 2.59
C GLU A 79 12.34 -26.29 1.49
N ALA A 80 12.82 -26.33 0.28
CA ALA A 80 12.05 -26.74 -0.89
C ALA A 80 11.78 -28.25 -0.83
N GLY A 81 11.07 -28.67 0.24
CA GLY A 81 10.88 -30.08 0.59
C GLY A 81 9.46 -30.62 0.44
N HIS A 82 8.51 -29.87 -0.06
CA HIS A 82 7.23 -30.45 -0.44
C HIS A 82 7.27 -30.95 -1.88
N LYS A 83 7.81 -32.15 -2.08
CA LYS A 83 7.75 -32.94 -3.32
C LYS A 83 6.32 -33.38 -3.71
N SER A 84 5.28 -32.90 -3.02
CA SER A 84 3.91 -33.37 -3.22
C SER A 84 2.92 -32.30 -3.73
N SER A 85 3.38 -31.17 -4.24
CA SER A 85 2.48 -30.27 -4.95
C SER A 85 2.32 -30.73 -6.41
N PRO A 86 1.12 -31.10 -6.87
CA PRO A 86 0.88 -31.46 -8.28
C PRO A 86 1.08 -30.26 -9.22
N TYR A 87 1.25 -29.05 -8.68
CA TYR A 87 1.62 -27.85 -9.43
C TYR A 87 3.12 -27.65 -9.36
N ASN A 88 3.84 -28.42 -10.18
CA ASN A 88 5.26 -28.21 -10.41
C ASN A 88 5.41 -26.92 -11.23
N TYR A 89 5.50 -25.78 -10.57
CA TYR A 89 5.93 -24.53 -11.21
C TYR A 89 7.39 -24.72 -11.64
N MET A 90 7.60 -25.12 -12.89
CA MET A 90 8.91 -25.34 -13.51
C MET A 90 9.78 -24.10 -13.60
N ASN A 91 9.35 -22.98 -13.02
CA ASN A 91 10.07 -21.72 -12.98
C ASN A 91 10.24 -21.17 -11.55
N THR A 92 10.57 -22.03 -10.57
CA THR A 92 11.09 -21.46 -9.33
C THR A 92 12.47 -20.87 -9.64
N PRO A 93 12.67 -19.55 -9.47
CA PRO A 93 13.99 -18.97 -9.64
C PRO A 93 14.94 -19.70 -8.69
N LYS A 94 16.06 -20.19 -9.25
CA LYS A 94 17.15 -20.78 -8.45
C LYS A 94 17.42 -19.88 -7.26
N GLN A 95 17.12 -20.36 -6.05
CA GLN A 95 17.55 -19.88 -4.73
C GLN A 95 18.06 -18.42 -4.67
N GLY A 96 17.19 -17.45 -5.00
CA GLY A 96 17.40 -16.09 -4.59
C GLY A 96 17.01 -15.98 -3.11
N LYS A 97 17.89 -15.49 -2.24
CA LYS A 97 17.53 -15.16 -0.86
C LYS A 97 16.30 -14.27 -0.90
N ARG A 98 15.17 -14.76 -0.41
CA ARG A 98 13.96 -13.94 -0.27
C ARG A 98 14.32 -12.83 0.72
N PHE A 99 14.25 -11.61 0.24
CA PHE A 99 14.49 -10.44 1.07
C PHE A 99 13.17 -10.04 1.73
N CYS A 100 13.20 -9.87 3.03
CA CYS A 100 12.11 -9.27 3.79
C CYS A 100 12.53 -7.83 4.08
N ASP A 101 11.83 -6.86 3.52
CA ASP A 101 12.10 -5.45 3.77
C ASP A 101 11.83 -5.15 5.25
N PRO A 102 12.85 -4.76 6.05
CA PRO A 102 12.64 -4.42 7.46
C PRO A 102 11.74 -3.20 7.63
N ALA A 103 11.59 -2.36 6.62
CA ALA A 103 10.65 -1.23 6.62
C ALA A 103 9.19 -1.68 6.54
N GLY A 104 8.93 -2.95 6.24
CA GLY A 104 7.58 -3.49 6.15
C GLY A 104 7.19 -3.94 4.76
N ARG A 105 5.93 -4.30 4.60
CA ARG A 105 5.32 -4.73 3.34
C ARG A 105 4.28 -3.70 2.88
N ASN A 106 3.97 -3.71 1.59
CA ASN A 106 2.91 -2.88 1.05
C ASN A 106 1.60 -3.12 1.79
N LYS A 107 0.90 -2.01 2.11
CA LYS A 107 -0.40 -2.06 2.76
C LYS A 107 -1.41 -2.79 1.87
N ARG A 108 -2.13 -3.74 2.46
CA ARG A 108 -3.21 -4.48 1.79
C ARG A 108 -4.44 -3.59 1.66
N ASN A 109 -5.35 -3.96 0.78
CA ASN A 109 -6.56 -3.19 0.50
C ASN A 109 -7.76 -3.52 1.40
N VAL A 110 -7.62 -4.40 2.39
CA VAL A 110 -8.64 -4.62 3.43
C VAL A 110 -8.13 -4.04 4.73
N TRP A 111 -8.79 -2.97 5.19
CA TRP A 111 -8.41 -2.22 6.38
C TRP A 111 -9.42 -2.46 7.49
N THR A 112 -8.97 -3.08 8.57
CA THR A 112 -9.80 -3.31 9.75
C THR A 112 -9.64 -2.11 10.69
N VAL A 113 -10.66 -1.26 10.74
CA VAL A 113 -10.68 -0.06 11.58
C VAL A 113 -12.01 -0.01 12.33
N THR A 114 -11.93 0.04 13.65
CA THR A 114 -13.10 0.16 14.52
C THR A 114 -13.72 1.55 14.41
N PRO A 115 -15.02 1.68 14.12
CA PRO A 115 -15.74 2.94 14.23
C PRO A 115 -15.55 3.56 15.61
N LYS A 116 -15.22 4.84 15.67
CA LYS A 116 -15.06 5.58 16.94
C LYS A 116 -16.13 6.67 17.02
N PRO A 117 -16.73 6.90 18.21
CA PRO A 117 -17.67 7.99 18.37
C PRO A 117 -16.96 9.34 18.18
N PHE A 118 -17.65 10.27 17.59
CA PHE A 118 -17.20 11.65 17.43
C PHE A 118 -17.97 12.53 18.41
N LYS A 119 -17.27 13.40 19.14
CA LYS A 119 -17.88 14.18 20.24
C LYS A 119 -18.78 15.32 19.74
N ASP A 120 -18.47 15.84 18.55
CA ASP A 120 -19.24 16.93 17.96
C ASP A 120 -20.44 16.36 17.16
N ALA A 121 -21.50 17.13 17.05
CA ALA A 121 -22.75 16.69 16.43
C ALA A 121 -22.63 16.52 14.90
N HIS A 122 -22.03 15.41 14.45
CA HIS A 122 -21.99 15.05 13.05
C HIS A 122 -22.45 13.62 12.83
N PHE A 123 -23.24 13.40 11.77
CA PHE A 123 -23.67 12.10 11.31
C PHE A 123 -22.59 11.49 10.41
N ALA A 124 -22.41 10.17 10.49
CA ALA A 124 -21.56 9.37 9.59
C ALA A 124 -20.10 9.84 9.50
N THR A 125 -19.44 10.09 10.62
CA THR A 125 -18.03 10.49 10.68
C THR A 125 -17.10 9.31 10.42
N PHE A 126 -15.97 9.59 9.75
CA PHE A 126 -14.90 8.60 9.58
C PHE A 126 -13.90 8.64 10.74
N PRO A 127 -13.43 7.48 11.25
CA PRO A 127 -12.37 7.47 12.25
C PRO A 127 -11.05 7.99 11.64
N LYS A 128 -10.28 8.71 12.44
CA LYS A 128 -8.98 9.27 12.02
C LYS A 128 -8.04 8.18 11.48
N ASP A 129 -8.01 7.03 12.14
CA ASP A 129 -7.17 5.89 11.76
C ASP A 129 -7.47 5.36 10.33
N LEU A 130 -8.67 5.63 9.81
CA LEU A 130 -9.04 5.28 8.44
C LEU A 130 -8.49 6.29 7.44
N ILE A 131 -8.55 7.57 7.78
CA ILE A 131 -8.19 8.67 6.87
C ILE A 131 -6.68 8.92 6.83
N GLU A 132 -6.00 8.69 7.96
CA GLU A 132 -4.57 8.93 8.09
C GLU A 132 -3.73 8.23 7.00
N PRO A 133 -3.90 6.93 6.71
CA PRO A 133 -3.18 6.28 5.61
C PRO A 133 -3.50 6.88 4.23
N CYS A 134 -4.75 7.34 4.01
CA CYS A 134 -5.11 7.98 2.75
C CYS A 134 -4.35 9.28 2.54
N ILE A 135 -4.25 10.09 3.59
CA ILE A 135 -3.51 11.38 3.56
C ILE A 135 -2.01 11.11 3.40
N LYS A 136 -1.43 10.22 4.21
CA LYS A 136 0.00 9.90 4.13
C LYS A 136 0.43 9.37 2.77
N ALA A 137 -0.40 8.56 2.14
CA ALA A 137 -0.09 8.01 0.81
C ALA A 137 -0.35 9.01 -0.33
N GLY A 138 -1.41 9.80 -0.23
CA GLY A 138 -1.88 10.63 -1.33
C GLY A 138 -1.42 12.09 -1.29
N CYS A 139 -0.96 12.60 -0.14
CA CYS A 139 -0.56 13.99 0.01
C CYS A 139 0.96 14.09 0.20
N PRO A 140 1.69 14.68 -0.72
CA PRO A 140 3.12 14.93 -0.55
C PRO A 140 3.36 15.95 0.55
N GLU A 141 4.40 15.75 1.38
CA GLU A 141 4.78 16.69 2.44
C GLU A 141 5.20 18.05 1.87
N LYS A 142 5.84 18.02 0.71
CA LYS A 142 6.35 19.21 0.03
C LYS A 142 6.07 19.15 -1.47
N VAL A 143 5.76 20.28 -2.05
CA VAL A 143 5.60 20.45 -3.51
C VAL A 143 6.45 21.62 -3.97
N CYS A 144 6.90 21.58 -5.21
CA CYS A 144 7.61 22.71 -5.82
C CYS A 144 6.70 23.95 -5.85
N SER A 145 7.22 25.12 -5.46
CA SER A 145 6.46 26.36 -5.46
C SER A 145 6.02 26.81 -6.86
N GLU A 146 6.82 26.49 -7.86
CA GLU A 146 6.57 26.89 -9.25
C GLU A 146 5.71 25.88 -10.01
N CYS A 147 6.19 24.65 -10.19
CA CYS A 147 5.53 23.65 -11.04
C CYS A 147 4.57 22.71 -10.29
N LYS A 148 4.43 22.88 -8.96
CA LYS A 148 3.58 22.04 -8.07
C LYS A 148 3.90 20.55 -8.10
N THR A 149 5.04 20.14 -8.67
CA THR A 149 5.47 18.75 -8.67
C THR A 149 5.80 18.29 -7.25
N PRO A 150 5.31 17.11 -6.80
CA PRO A 150 5.64 16.55 -5.52
C PRO A 150 7.13 16.22 -5.39
N TYR A 151 7.71 16.50 -4.22
CA TYR A 151 9.02 15.97 -3.87
C TYR A 151 8.89 14.49 -3.50
N THR A 152 9.69 13.65 -4.13
CA THR A 152 9.73 12.21 -3.83
C THR A 152 11.03 11.87 -3.11
N LYS A 153 10.93 11.05 -2.06
CA LYS A 153 12.11 10.49 -1.39
C LYS A 153 12.79 9.51 -2.35
N LYS A 154 14.05 9.77 -2.68
CA LYS A 154 14.86 8.83 -3.48
C LYS A 154 15.68 7.98 -2.52
N PRO A 155 15.68 6.65 -2.63
CA PRO A 155 16.61 5.84 -1.87
C PRO A 155 18.05 6.15 -2.32
N ILE A 156 18.91 6.50 -1.37
CA ILE A 156 20.33 6.63 -1.63
C ILE A 156 20.96 5.26 -1.44
N TYR A 157 21.51 4.73 -2.52
CA TYR A 157 22.29 3.50 -2.48
C TYR A 157 23.75 3.85 -2.20
N GLU A 158 24.23 3.63 -0.98
CA GLU A 158 25.65 3.65 -0.70
C GLU A 158 26.27 2.33 -1.18
N TYR A 159 26.95 2.39 -2.30
CA TYR A 159 27.79 1.28 -2.75
C TYR A 159 29.08 1.26 -1.93
N ASN A 160 29.26 0.25 -1.12
CA ASN A 160 30.53 0.02 -0.44
C ASN A 160 31.57 -0.41 -1.48
N THR A 161 32.33 0.53 -2.02
CA THR A 161 33.42 0.30 -3.00
C THR A 161 34.64 -0.43 -2.41
N LYS A 162 34.64 -0.77 -1.12
CA LYS A 162 35.71 -1.52 -0.43
C LYS A 162 35.39 -3.01 -0.25
N VAL A 163 34.87 -3.68 -1.27
CA VAL A 163 34.81 -5.14 -1.25
C VAL A 163 35.56 -5.67 -2.47
N THR A 164 36.85 -5.85 -2.27
CA THR A 164 37.62 -6.81 -3.04
C THR A 164 37.09 -8.20 -2.75
N ASN A 165 36.51 -8.82 -3.76
CA ASN A 165 36.23 -10.23 -3.91
C ASN A 165 35.13 -10.91 -3.08
N LYS A 166 34.16 -11.42 -3.86
CA LYS A 166 33.25 -12.54 -3.64
C LYS A 166 31.93 -12.24 -2.92
N ASN A 167 30.88 -12.06 -3.78
CA ASN A 167 29.49 -12.47 -3.53
C ASN A 167 28.82 -11.97 -2.26
N ASN A 168 28.45 -10.67 -2.20
CA ASN A 168 27.29 -10.23 -1.43
C ASN A 168 27.05 -8.72 -1.60
N ASN A 169 26.30 -8.33 -2.62
CA ASN A 169 25.75 -6.98 -2.72
C ASN A 169 24.52 -6.86 -1.81
N HIS A 170 24.72 -6.45 -0.57
CA HIS A 170 23.64 -5.99 0.30
C HIS A 170 23.86 -4.51 0.59
N GLY A 171 23.17 -3.65 -0.15
CA GLY A 171 23.11 -2.23 0.15
C GLY A 171 22.30 -2.00 1.44
N LYS A 172 22.82 -1.17 2.35
CA LYS A 172 22.07 -0.68 3.51
C LYS A 172 21.22 0.53 3.06
N TYR A 173 19.94 0.50 3.37
CA TYR A 173 19.05 1.63 3.12
C TYR A 173 19.23 2.67 4.23
N LYS A 174 19.54 3.90 3.86
CA LYS A 174 19.36 5.09 4.70
C LYS A 174 18.40 6.04 4.00
N ASN A 175 17.33 6.40 4.67
CA ASN A 175 16.45 7.46 4.22
C ASN A 175 17.09 8.81 4.61
N GLN A 176 17.59 9.54 3.64
CA GLN A 176 17.94 10.96 3.79
C GLN A 176 17.10 11.78 2.83
N GLU A 177 16.66 12.93 3.29
CA GLU A 177 15.99 13.93 2.46
C GLU A 177 16.99 14.46 1.43
N THR A 178 16.69 14.30 0.14
CA THR A 178 17.51 14.85 -0.92
C THR A 178 16.77 15.88 -1.73
N GLU A 179 17.49 16.94 -2.07
CA GLU A 179 17.05 18.04 -2.92
C GLU A 179 16.55 17.55 -4.28
N SER A 180 15.56 18.26 -4.82
CA SER A 180 14.92 17.97 -6.09
C SER A 180 15.90 18.09 -7.26
N THR A 181 16.12 17.02 -8.00
CA THR A 181 16.66 17.17 -9.36
C THR A 181 15.51 17.52 -10.31
N HIS A 182 15.52 18.76 -10.77
CA HIS A 182 14.69 19.26 -11.86
C HIS A 182 14.94 18.38 -13.10
N ARG A 183 14.01 17.51 -13.47
CA ARG A 183 13.94 16.99 -14.83
C ARG A 183 13.01 17.90 -15.61
N GLN A 184 13.60 18.74 -16.45
CA GLN A 184 12.87 19.42 -17.51
C GLN A 184 12.08 18.39 -18.31
N GLY A 185 10.76 18.58 -18.35
CA GLY A 185 9.88 17.79 -19.19
C GLY A 185 10.20 18.09 -20.65
N LEU A 186 10.43 17.05 -21.40
CA LEU A 186 10.31 17.10 -22.86
C LEU A 186 8.82 16.95 -23.20
N HIS A 187 8.38 17.85 -24.06
CA HIS A 187 7.07 18.02 -24.68
C HIS A 187 6.47 16.73 -25.24
#